data_4b1a9db80bf88ca8dbd4f5e4fe2c0b2d
#
_entry.id   4b1a9db80bf88ca8dbd4f5e4fe2c0b2d
#
_cell.length_a   1.000
_cell.length_b   1.000
_cell.length_c   1.000
_cell.angle_alpha   90.00
_cell.angle_beta   90.00
_cell.angle_gamma   90.00
#
_symmetry.space_group_name_H-M   'P 1'
#
loop_
_entity.id
_entity.type
_entity.pdbx_description
1 polymer ?
#
loop_
_entity_poly.entity_id
_entity_poly.type
_entity_poly.pdbx_seq_one_letter_code
_entity_poly.pdbx_strand_id
1 'polypeptide(L)'
;LTAKLIAEINFDGIYISGAVMANDLGIPDIGLTKLEEVVYRAKQIARVTDLPSIVDADTGFGDCKKTVEAFEKVGLSGCHIEDQVEQKRCGHLDNKEIISMNEMVKKIKLAAKSKKDNNFLIIARTDANTIEGIDKTINRIKAYEDAGADVIFPEAMRDERELETIRKHSNVFLIANMT
;
A
#
# COMPACT_ATOMS: atom_id res chain seq x y z
N LEU A 1 -7.97 -4.13 20.33
CA LEU A 1 -7.16 -3.66 21.46
C LEU A 1 -5.95 -2.85 20.99
N THR A 2 -5.13 -3.38 20.07
CA THR A 2 -3.89 -2.76 19.57
C THR A 2 -4.12 -1.33 19.05
N ALA A 3 -5.16 -1.08 18.26
CA ALA A 3 -5.46 0.24 17.73
C ALA A 3 -5.72 1.29 18.83
N LYS A 4 -6.38 0.88 19.93
CA LYS A 4 -6.57 1.77 21.09
C LYS A 4 -5.26 2.08 21.81
N LEU A 5 -4.40 1.07 21.98
CA LEU A 5 -3.07 1.28 22.59
C LEU A 5 -2.21 2.22 21.74
N ILE A 6 -2.23 2.05 20.41
CA ILE A 6 -1.53 2.96 19.49
C ILE A 6 -1.98 4.41 19.69
N ALA A 7 -3.30 4.64 19.81
CA ALA A 7 -3.83 5.97 20.08
C ALA A 7 -3.44 6.52 21.45
N GLU A 8 -3.48 5.68 22.51
CA GLU A 8 -3.10 6.07 23.88
C GLU A 8 -1.62 6.45 24.03
N ILE A 9 -0.74 5.85 23.24
CA ILE A 9 0.70 6.16 23.26
C ILE A 9 1.12 7.19 22.21
N ASN A 10 0.14 7.93 21.65
CA ASN A 10 0.32 9.10 20.78
C ASN A 10 1.08 8.84 19.47
N PHE A 11 0.80 7.75 18.78
CA PHE A 11 1.16 7.62 17.37
C PHE A 11 0.28 8.50 16.49
N ASP A 12 0.80 8.91 15.34
CA ASP A 12 0.11 9.81 14.41
C ASP A 12 -0.90 9.09 13.49
N GLY A 13 -0.83 7.76 13.37
CA GLY A 13 -1.69 6.97 12.51
C GLY A 13 -1.55 5.48 12.70
N ILE A 14 -2.38 4.73 11.99
CA ILE A 14 -2.42 3.26 12.05
C ILE A 14 -2.17 2.70 10.65
N TYR A 15 -1.26 1.75 10.56
CA TYR A 15 -1.09 0.92 9.37
C TYR A 15 -1.73 -0.45 9.61
N ILE A 16 -2.68 -0.82 8.74
CA ILE A 16 -3.38 -2.11 8.79
C ILE A 16 -2.68 -3.06 7.81
N SER A 17 -1.85 -3.94 8.36
CA SER A 17 -1.00 -4.86 7.59
C SER A 17 -1.78 -6.02 7.00
N GLY A 18 -1.54 -6.31 5.71
CA GLY A 18 -2.07 -7.49 5.02
C GLY A 18 -1.56 -8.79 5.62
N ALA A 19 -0.26 -8.86 5.95
CA ALA A 19 0.33 -10.03 6.58
C ALA A 19 -0.31 -10.35 7.94
N VAL A 20 -0.59 -9.32 8.76
CA VAL A 20 -1.30 -9.52 10.04
C VAL A 20 -2.71 -10.02 9.81
N MET A 21 -3.41 -9.49 8.82
CA MET A 21 -4.77 -9.94 8.48
C MET A 21 -4.79 -11.39 7.97
N ALA A 22 -3.84 -11.76 7.11
CA ALA A 22 -3.70 -13.14 6.64
C ALA A 22 -3.46 -14.10 7.81
N ASN A 23 -2.57 -13.73 8.75
CA ASN A 23 -2.32 -14.51 9.96
C ASN A 23 -3.56 -14.65 10.85
N ASP A 24 -4.34 -13.57 11.04
CA ASP A 24 -5.60 -13.62 11.80
C ASP A 24 -6.63 -14.57 11.17
N LEU A 25 -6.61 -14.70 9.84
CA LEU A 25 -7.47 -15.63 9.09
C LEU A 25 -6.90 -17.05 9.02
N GLY A 26 -5.68 -17.28 9.49
CA GLY A 26 -5.00 -18.58 9.42
C GLY A 26 -4.59 -18.99 8.02
N ILE A 27 -4.35 -18.04 7.13
CA ILE A 27 -3.91 -18.27 5.75
C ILE A 27 -2.56 -17.61 5.48
N PRO A 28 -1.76 -18.11 4.52
CA PRO A 28 -0.50 -17.48 4.14
C PRO A 28 -0.75 -16.14 3.42
N ASP A 29 0.20 -15.20 3.59
CA ASP A 29 0.20 -13.88 2.93
C ASP A 29 0.72 -13.98 1.49
N ILE A 30 -0.12 -14.50 0.60
CA ILE A 30 0.16 -14.72 -0.83
C ILE A 30 -1.02 -14.31 -1.73
N GLY A 31 -1.76 -13.25 -1.35
CA GLY A 31 -2.90 -12.76 -2.12
C GLY A 31 -4.17 -13.59 -1.98
N LEU A 32 -4.34 -14.33 -0.90
CA LEU A 32 -5.54 -15.14 -0.65
C LEU A 32 -6.65 -14.40 0.11
N THR A 33 -6.33 -13.28 0.73
CA THR A 33 -7.31 -12.42 1.40
C THR A 33 -8.28 -11.83 0.38
N LYS A 34 -9.55 -11.69 0.77
CA LYS A 34 -10.58 -11.08 -0.07
C LYS A 34 -10.87 -9.65 0.38
N LEU A 35 -11.29 -8.81 -0.55
CA LEU A 35 -11.64 -7.42 -0.25
C LEU A 35 -12.61 -7.30 0.93
N GLU A 36 -13.64 -8.14 0.96
CA GLU A 36 -14.68 -8.09 2.01
C GLU A 36 -14.12 -8.41 3.40
N GLU A 37 -13.15 -9.32 3.50
CA GLU A 37 -12.49 -9.69 4.76
C GLU A 37 -11.65 -8.54 5.28
N VAL A 38 -10.88 -7.90 4.38
CA VAL A 38 -10.06 -6.73 4.69
C VAL A 38 -10.93 -5.53 5.09
N VAL A 39 -11.99 -5.24 4.34
CA VAL A 39 -12.96 -4.17 4.64
C VAL A 39 -13.61 -4.39 6.01
N TYR A 40 -14.01 -5.62 6.31
CA TYR A 40 -14.64 -5.95 7.60
C TYR A 40 -13.69 -5.67 8.77
N ARG A 41 -12.45 -6.13 8.67
CA ARG A 41 -11.43 -5.90 9.71
C ARG A 41 -11.04 -4.42 9.82
N ALA A 42 -10.81 -3.76 8.69
CA ALA A 42 -10.47 -2.34 8.64
C ALA A 42 -11.55 -1.47 9.30
N LYS A 43 -12.84 -1.75 9.04
CA LYS A 43 -13.97 -1.09 9.72
C LYS A 43 -13.93 -1.28 11.23
N GLN A 44 -13.56 -2.48 11.73
CA GLN A 44 -13.44 -2.72 13.16
C GLN A 44 -12.33 -1.88 13.80
N ILE A 45 -11.24 -1.65 13.08
CA ILE A 45 -10.09 -0.85 13.53
C ILE A 45 -10.43 0.64 13.48
N ALA A 46 -10.89 1.15 12.33
CA ALA A 46 -11.18 2.56 12.12
C ALA A 46 -12.20 3.13 13.11
N ARG A 47 -13.19 2.34 13.56
CA ARG A 47 -14.23 2.81 14.48
C ARG A 47 -13.80 2.95 15.95
N VAL A 48 -12.62 2.50 16.34
CA VAL A 48 -12.20 2.46 17.77
C VAL A 48 -11.20 3.54 18.14
N THR A 49 -10.82 4.39 17.18
CA THR A 49 -9.89 5.51 17.34
C THR A 49 -10.12 6.54 16.24
N ASP A 50 -9.81 7.80 16.52
CA ASP A 50 -9.88 8.91 15.55
C ASP A 50 -8.57 9.06 14.75
N LEU A 51 -7.58 8.20 14.99
CA LEU A 51 -6.34 8.24 14.23
C LEU A 51 -6.56 7.87 12.76
N PRO A 52 -5.94 8.59 11.81
CA PRO A 52 -5.97 8.21 10.42
C PRO A 52 -5.41 6.79 10.24
N SER A 53 -6.07 6.01 9.41
CA SER A 53 -5.68 4.63 9.18
C SER A 53 -5.51 4.36 7.69
N ILE A 54 -4.39 3.76 7.33
CA ILE A 54 -4.11 3.26 5.97
C ILE A 54 -4.09 1.74 5.98
N VAL A 55 -4.42 1.12 4.84
CA VAL A 55 -4.53 -0.33 4.74
C VAL A 55 -3.73 -0.90 3.57
N ASP A 56 -3.20 -2.09 3.76
CA ASP A 56 -2.65 -2.92 2.72
C ASP A 56 -3.81 -3.44 1.82
N ALA A 57 -3.77 -3.07 0.54
CA ALA A 57 -4.73 -3.50 -0.45
C ALA A 57 -4.15 -4.56 -1.42
N ASP A 58 -3.05 -5.22 -1.05
CA ASP A 58 -2.37 -6.15 -1.93
C ASP A 58 -2.19 -5.56 -3.35
N THR A 59 -2.59 -6.29 -4.38
CA THR A 59 -2.53 -5.82 -5.78
C THR A 59 -3.79 -5.06 -6.23
N GLY A 60 -4.71 -4.72 -5.30
CA GLY A 60 -5.96 -4.00 -5.56
C GLY A 60 -7.19 -4.90 -5.72
N PHE A 61 -7.14 -6.16 -5.29
CA PHE A 61 -8.25 -7.14 -5.29
C PHE A 61 -8.98 -7.26 -6.64
N GLY A 62 -8.25 -7.18 -7.75
CA GLY A 62 -8.78 -7.29 -9.11
C GLY A 62 -9.55 -6.06 -9.62
N ASP A 63 -10.00 -5.16 -8.76
CA ASP A 63 -10.73 -3.93 -9.12
C ASP A 63 -10.38 -2.79 -8.16
N CYS A 64 -9.38 -1.98 -8.54
CA CYS A 64 -8.91 -0.86 -7.72
C CYS A 64 -10.01 0.19 -7.44
N LYS A 65 -10.99 0.34 -8.34
CA LYS A 65 -12.12 1.25 -8.09
C LYS A 65 -12.99 0.78 -6.94
N LYS A 66 -13.45 -0.47 -6.97
CA LYS A 66 -14.25 -1.05 -5.88
C LYS A 66 -13.48 -1.06 -4.56
N THR A 67 -12.19 -1.32 -4.63
CA THR A 67 -11.29 -1.33 -3.46
C THR A 67 -11.26 0.03 -2.78
N VAL A 68 -10.98 1.10 -3.53
CA VAL A 68 -10.94 2.47 -2.99
C VAL A 68 -12.31 2.87 -2.43
N GLU A 69 -13.38 2.69 -3.19
CA GLU A 69 -14.74 3.03 -2.74
C GLU A 69 -15.16 2.28 -1.46
N ALA A 70 -14.74 1.02 -1.31
CA ALA A 70 -15.04 0.22 -0.13
C ALA A 70 -14.27 0.71 1.11
N PHE A 71 -13.00 1.08 0.95
CA PHE A 71 -12.16 1.58 2.04
C PHE A 71 -12.57 2.98 2.50
N GLU A 72 -12.86 3.90 1.59
CA GLU A 72 -13.43 5.20 1.95
C GLU A 72 -14.73 5.06 2.75
N LYS A 73 -15.62 4.18 2.30
CA LYS A 73 -16.93 3.95 2.95
C LYS A 73 -16.81 3.48 4.41
N VAL A 74 -15.71 2.84 4.79
CA VAL A 74 -15.50 2.37 6.16
C VAL A 74 -14.63 3.30 7.00
N GLY A 75 -14.26 4.47 6.46
CA GLY A 75 -13.58 5.55 7.19
C GLY A 75 -12.06 5.42 7.22
N LEU A 76 -11.46 4.72 6.26
CA LEU A 76 -10.00 4.72 6.11
C LEU A 76 -9.52 6.02 5.47
N SER A 77 -8.26 6.36 5.74
CA SER A 77 -7.58 7.56 5.22
C SER A 77 -6.74 7.29 3.98
N GLY A 78 -6.56 6.04 3.59
CA GLY A 78 -5.80 5.65 2.41
C GLY A 78 -5.59 4.16 2.31
N CYS A 79 -5.08 3.75 1.16
CA CYS A 79 -4.63 2.36 0.94
C CYS A 79 -3.38 2.34 0.07
N HIS A 80 -2.55 1.33 0.25
CA HIS A 80 -1.49 1.07 -0.71
C HIS A 80 -1.86 -0.09 -1.63
N ILE A 81 -1.45 0.05 -2.90
CA ILE A 81 -1.58 -0.96 -3.95
C ILE A 81 -0.18 -1.25 -4.47
N GLU A 82 0.18 -2.53 -4.58
CA GLU A 82 1.50 -2.95 -5.01
C GLU A 82 1.54 -3.41 -6.47
N ASP A 83 2.73 -3.33 -7.07
CA ASP A 83 2.97 -3.72 -8.47
C ASP A 83 3.37 -5.19 -8.64
N GLN A 84 3.13 -6.05 -7.66
CA GLN A 84 3.27 -7.49 -7.83
C GLN A 84 2.15 -8.09 -8.71
N VAL A 85 2.38 -9.32 -9.20
CA VAL A 85 1.33 -10.14 -9.81
C VAL A 85 0.26 -10.53 -8.77
N GLU A 86 -0.91 -11.01 -9.20
CA GLU A 86 -1.99 -11.36 -8.27
C GLU A 86 -1.60 -12.46 -7.27
N GLN A 87 -0.77 -13.41 -7.70
CA GLN A 87 -0.16 -14.42 -6.82
C GLN A 87 1.07 -13.84 -6.10
N LYS A 88 0.86 -12.72 -5.43
CA LYS A 88 1.90 -11.98 -4.75
C LYS A 88 2.64 -12.79 -3.70
N ARG A 89 3.80 -12.29 -3.29
CA ARG A 89 4.57 -12.78 -2.14
C ARG A 89 4.77 -11.67 -1.12
N CYS A 90 4.99 -12.04 0.13
CA CYS A 90 5.40 -11.06 1.13
C CYS A 90 6.63 -10.27 0.64
N GLY A 91 6.63 -8.96 0.85
CA GLY A 91 7.65 -8.03 0.32
C GLY A 91 9.10 -8.37 0.69
N HIS A 92 9.29 -9.11 1.79
CA HIS A 92 10.61 -9.53 2.28
C HIS A 92 11.10 -10.87 1.69
N LEU A 93 10.27 -11.57 0.90
CA LEU A 93 10.61 -12.85 0.30
C LEU A 93 11.23 -12.68 -1.09
N ASP A 94 12.09 -13.63 -1.44
CA ASP A 94 12.67 -13.75 -2.79
C ASP A 94 11.65 -14.26 -3.82
N ASN A 95 12.03 -14.18 -5.10
CA ASN A 95 11.26 -14.65 -6.25
C ASN A 95 9.89 -13.96 -6.38
N LYS A 96 9.83 -12.68 -6.07
CA LYS A 96 8.68 -11.83 -6.40
C LYS A 96 8.60 -11.63 -7.92
N GLU A 97 7.38 -11.52 -8.42
CA GLU A 97 7.11 -11.16 -9.80
C GLU A 97 6.30 -9.87 -9.82
N ILE A 98 6.63 -8.97 -10.72
CA ILE A 98 5.95 -7.67 -10.84
C ILE A 98 5.30 -7.53 -12.22
N ILE A 99 4.18 -6.81 -12.25
CA ILE A 99 3.51 -6.43 -13.48
C ILE A 99 4.29 -5.32 -14.20
N SER A 100 3.99 -5.10 -15.47
CA SER A 100 4.58 -3.99 -16.20
C SER A 100 4.26 -2.64 -15.56
N MET A 101 5.17 -1.68 -15.71
CA MET A 101 4.96 -0.30 -15.25
C MET A 101 3.65 0.29 -15.81
N ASN A 102 3.33 0.01 -17.09
CA ASN A 102 2.12 0.52 -17.73
C ASN A 102 0.83 -0.07 -17.12
N GLU A 103 0.85 -1.33 -16.69
CA GLU A 103 -0.30 -1.94 -16.00
C GLU A 103 -0.50 -1.32 -14.64
N MET A 104 0.57 -1.11 -13.88
CA MET A 104 0.47 -0.43 -12.59
C MET A 104 0.01 1.02 -12.72
N VAL A 105 0.50 1.76 -13.71
CA VAL A 105 0.01 3.13 -14.04
C VAL A 105 -1.50 3.14 -14.27
N LYS A 106 -2.06 2.13 -14.95
CA LYS A 106 -3.52 2.03 -15.14
C LYS A 106 -4.25 1.79 -13.81
N LYS A 107 -3.71 0.91 -12.95
CA LYS A 107 -4.28 0.66 -11.61
C LYS A 107 -4.28 1.92 -10.76
N ILE A 108 -3.17 2.65 -10.69
CA ILE A 108 -3.06 3.89 -9.91
C ILE A 108 -3.98 4.98 -10.46
N LYS A 109 -4.04 5.18 -11.78
CA LYS A 109 -4.98 6.13 -12.40
C LYS A 109 -6.44 5.81 -12.07
N LEU A 110 -6.81 4.53 -12.11
CA LEU A 110 -8.16 4.09 -11.76
C LEU A 110 -8.45 4.36 -10.28
N ALA A 111 -7.54 4.00 -9.39
CA ALA A 111 -7.65 4.25 -7.95
C ALA A 111 -7.79 5.75 -7.65
N ALA A 112 -6.90 6.59 -8.20
CA ALA A 112 -6.91 8.03 -7.98
C ALA A 112 -8.21 8.70 -8.48
N LYS A 113 -8.76 8.24 -9.60
CA LYS A 113 -10.05 8.75 -10.14
C LYS A 113 -11.26 8.28 -9.36
N SER A 114 -11.14 7.23 -8.56
CA SER A 114 -12.26 6.59 -7.88
C SER A 114 -12.50 7.14 -6.48
N LYS A 115 -11.51 7.82 -5.90
CA LYS A 115 -11.67 8.45 -4.59
C LYS A 115 -12.67 9.61 -4.66
N LYS A 116 -13.54 9.71 -3.65
CA LYS A 116 -14.53 10.77 -3.48
C LYS A 116 -14.04 11.85 -2.53
N ASP A 117 -13.27 11.46 -1.52
CA ASP A 117 -12.57 12.37 -0.63
C ASP A 117 -11.16 12.65 -1.19
N ASN A 118 -10.90 13.93 -1.46
CA ASN A 118 -9.58 14.36 -1.93
C ASN A 118 -8.45 14.09 -0.91
N ASN A 119 -8.78 13.92 0.36
CA ASN A 119 -7.83 13.59 1.41
C ASN A 119 -7.53 12.09 1.53
N PHE A 120 -8.30 11.23 0.86
CA PHE A 120 -7.99 9.80 0.82
C PHE A 120 -6.71 9.57 0.01
N LEU A 121 -5.72 8.90 0.60
CA LEU A 121 -4.40 8.72 0.02
C LEU A 121 -4.32 7.44 -0.82
N ILE A 122 -3.92 7.59 -2.07
CA ILE A 122 -3.50 6.48 -2.93
C ILE A 122 -1.99 6.33 -2.79
N ILE A 123 -1.57 5.22 -2.23
CA ILE A 123 -0.16 4.91 -1.99
C ILE A 123 0.26 3.86 -3.01
N ALA A 124 1.20 4.21 -3.88
CA ALA A 124 1.76 3.25 -4.83
C ALA A 124 2.97 2.56 -4.21
N ARG A 125 2.84 1.25 -3.95
CA ARG A 125 3.95 0.42 -3.53
C ARG A 125 4.62 -0.20 -4.75
N THR A 126 5.95 -0.21 -4.74
CA THR A 126 6.73 -0.93 -5.75
C THR A 126 7.72 -1.89 -5.10
N ASP A 127 7.70 -3.11 -5.58
CA ASP A 127 8.63 -4.19 -5.21
C ASP A 127 9.78 -4.35 -6.22
N ALA A 128 9.95 -3.38 -7.13
CA ALA A 128 10.87 -3.48 -8.26
C ALA A 128 12.35 -3.46 -7.88
N ASN A 129 12.74 -2.90 -6.71
CA ASN A 129 14.15 -2.69 -6.38
C ASN A 129 14.97 -3.99 -6.37
N THR A 130 14.43 -5.06 -5.82
CA THR A 130 15.10 -6.37 -5.75
C THR A 130 15.10 -7.12 -7.10
N ILE A 131 14.27 -6.70 -8.05
CA ILE A 131 14.05 -7.38 -9.33
C ILE A 131 14.73 -6.63 -10.48
N GLU A 132 14.51 -5.33 -10.55
CA GLU A 132 14.93 -4.47 -11.65
C GLU A 132 16.06 -3.49 -11.28
N GLY A 133 16.34 -3.31 -9.98
CA GLY A 133 17.32 -2.37 -9.43
C GLY A 133 16.81 -0.94 -9.31
N ILE A 134 17.61 -0.10 -8.65
CA ILE A 134 17.21 1.24 -8.18
C ILE A 134 16.81 2.19 -9.32
N ASP A 135 17.51 2.19 -10.45
CA ASP A 135 17.23 3.11 -11.56
C ASP A 135 15.85 2.84 -12.19
N LYS A 136 15.49 1.58 -12.37
CA LYS A 136 14.17 1.22 -12.90
C LYS A 136 13.07 1.47 -11.86
N THR A 137 13.36 1.25 -10.59
CA THR A 137 12.46 1.60 -9.49
C THR A 137 12.13 3.09 -9.50
N ILE A 138 13.13 3.96 -9.67
CA ILE A 138 12.92 5.40 -9.79
C ILE A 138 12.04 5.74 -10.99
N ASN A 139 12.23 5.08 -12.13
CA ASN A 139 11.38 5.31 -13.31
C ASN A 139 9.92 4.90 -13.05
N ARG A 140 9.69 3.79 -12.34
CA ARG A 140 8.35 3.37 -11.91
C ARG A 140 7.72 4.39 -10.97
N ILE A 141 8.46 4.83 -9.96
CA ILE A 141 8.00 5.83 -8.97
C ILE A 141 7.50 7.10 -9.68
N LYS A 142 8.29 7.66 -10.58
CA LYS A 142 7.89 8.84 -11.36
C LYS A 142 6.59 8.60 -12.15
N ALA A 143 6.49 7.45 -12.81
CA ALA A 143 5.30 7.09 -13.57
C ALA A 143 4.06 6.91 -12.66
N TYR A 144 4.24 6.45 -11.43
CA TYR A 144 3.14 6.29 -10.47
C TYR A 144 2.72 7.64 -9.86
N GLU A 145 3.66 8.54 -9.60
CA GLU A 145 3.38 9.94 -9.24
C GLU A 145 2.57 10.63 -10.33
N ASP A 146 3.03 10.55 -11.58
CA ASP A 146 2.33 11.11 -12.75
C ASP A 146 0.94 10.47 -12.96
N ALA A 147 0.74 9.27 -12.47
CA ALA A 147 -0.55 8.57 -12.51
C ALA A 147 -1.52 9.02 -11.40
N GLY A 148 -1.06 9.79 -10.42
CA GLY A 148 -1.85 10.32 -9.32
C GLY A 148 -1.68 9.60 -7.99
N ALA A 149 -0.54 8.93 -7.77
CA ALA A 149 -0.19 8.46 -6.43
C ALA A 149 0.12 9.66 -5.52
N ASP A 150 -0.49 9.69 -4.35
CA ASP A 150 -0.26 10.73 -3.33
C ASP A 150 0.98 10.44 -2.49
N VAL A 151 1.34 9.16 -2.38
CA VAL A 151 2.48 8.66 -1.58
C VAL A 151 3.13 7.48 -2.30
N ILE A 152 4.43 7.33 -2.17
CA ILE A 152 5.18 6.18 -2.66
C ILE A 152 5.66 5.30 -1.49
N PHE A 153 5.54 4.00 -1.66
CA PHE A 153 6.06 2.99 -0.75
C PHE A 153 7.09 2.11 -1.49
N PRO A 154 8.38 2.48 -1.44
CA PRO A 154 9.43 1.63 -2.02
C PRO A 154 9.72 0.47 -1.06
N GLU A 155 9.42 -0.76 -1.49
CA GLU A 155 9.61 -1.95 -0.67
C GLU A 155 11.04 -2.49 -0.80
N ALA A 156 11.50 -3.15 0.28
CA ALA A 156 12.78 -3.86 0.34
C ALA A 156 14.00 -2.99 -0.03
N MET A 157 14.04 -1.79 0.51
CA MET A 157 15.23 -0.94 0.44
C MET A 157 16.33 -1.53 1.34
N ARG A 158 17.54 -1.63 0.79
CA ARG A 158 18.67 -2.28 1.48
C ARG A 158 19.30 -1.42 2.55
N ASP A 159 19.28 -0.12 2.35
CA ASP A 159 19.88 0.85 3.26
C ASP A 159 19.27 2.26 3.11
N GLU A 160 19.68 3.15 4.01
CA GLU A 160 19.26 4.55 4.03
C GLU A 160 19.65 5.30 2.73
N ARG A 161 20.76 4.93 2.08
CA ARG A 161 21.23 5.58 0.86
C ARG A 161 20.28 5.35 -0.32
N GLU A 162 19.69 4.16 -0.39
CA GLU A 162 18.65 3.86 -1.39
C GLU A 162 17.40 4.72 -1.15
N LEU A 163 16.95 4.86 0.10
CA LEU A 163 15.84 5.74 0.46
C LEU A 163 16.14 7.22 0.14
N GLU A 164 17.34 7.71 0.48
CA GLU A 164 17.78 9.06 0.11
C GLU A 164 17.79 9.25 -1.41
N THR A 165 18.24 8.23 -2.15
CA THR A 165 18.28 8.29 -3.61
C THR A 165 16.87 8.41 -4.18
N ILE A 166 15.93 7.60 -3.69
CA ILE A 166 14.52 7.72 -4.08
C ILE A 166 13.97 9.09 -3.71
N ARG A 167 14.23 9.57 -2.47
CA ARG A 167 13.75 10.89 -2.01
C ARG A 167 14.18 12.03 -2.93
N LYS A 168 15.39 11.98 -3.48
CA LYS A 168 15.89 13.00 -4.43
C LYS A 168 15.14 12.99 -5.77
N HIS A 169 14.46 11.91 -6.11
CA HIS A 169 13.80 11.73 -7.40
C HIS A 169 12.26 11.69 -7.29
N SER A 170 11.72 11.73 -6.08
CA SER A 170 10.28 11.72 -5.80
C SER A 170 9.82 13.09 -5.32
N ASN A 171 8.65 13.54 -5.78
CA ASN A 171 8.04 14.80 -5.38
C ASN A 171 6.97 14.64 -4.30
N VAL A 172 6.51 13.40 -4.06
CA VAL A 172 5.47 13.07 -3.07
C VAL A 172 6.08 12.51 -1.78
N PHE A 173 5.28 12.27 -0.78
CA PHE A 173 5.72 11.63 0.46
C PHE A 173 6.16 10.18 0.22
N LEU A 174 7.07 9.71 1.07
CA LEU A 174 7.56 8.33 1.06
C LEU A 174 7.18 7.64 2.37
N ILE A 175 6.79 6.36 2.27
CA ILE A 175 6.74 5.46 3.42
C ILE A 175 8.06 4.69 3.45
N ALA A 176 8.78 4.79 4.56
CA ALA A 176 9.95 3.96 4.82
C ALA A 176 9.53 2.75 5.67
N ASN A 177 9.70 1.55 5.12
CA ASN A 177 9.50 0.31 5.86
C ASN A 177 10.82 -0.04 6.57
N MET A 178 10.79 0.05 7.91
CA MET A 178 11.96 -0.14 8.76
C MET A 178 11.97 -1.58 9.30
N THR A 179 12.42 -2.52 8.48
CA THR A 179 12.49 -3.96 8.82
C THR A 179 13.91 -4.47 8.77
#